data_9ac5b8a164c30829959c71c8b58ccef6
#
_entry.id   9ac5b8a164c30829959c71c8b58ccef6
#
_cell.length_a   1.000
_cell.length_b   1.000
_cell.length_c   1.000
_cell.angle_alpha   90.00
_cell.angle_beta   90.00
_cell.angle_gamma   90.00
#
_symmetry.space_group_name_H-M   'P 1'
#
loop_
_entity.id
_entity.type
_entity.pdbx_description
1 polymer ?
#
loop_
_entity_poly.entity_id
_entity_poly.type
_entity_poly.pdbx_seq_one_letter_code
_entity_poly.pdbx_strand_id
1 'polypeptide(L)'
;MLLKVSFASGKSFTPKKSSLFHFRYPIFAVSVLFILDYFEKKIFNKNNYLLIIIFTIICFLFLDAFIQYIFGENILGYKILNNRISSVFGSELILGSFLFKMLPIILWLIFYLEININKNKNYLIIFFSLYFIVIYISGERTSFVLMNIFLFMVVLFVVKIRKILLISLTLLVLFIALSVLENFGKSDPFNRIFVKTFNQITNNTILNNKINLSNEESAKIKENIKKNIQIFSTDHMGHYTLAHKLFLNQPIFGAGPMGFRYYCRSVKYDSEVGICSTHPHNYLIQILSETGILGFIFYFSGLLFLIIKILSCTNRDKLLKDKNCFLIISIGLFVSLFPLVPSGNFFNNWLSINNYYFLGVYLYSYKKVFN
;
A
#
# COMPACT_ATOMS: atom_id res chain seq x y z
N MET A 1 -9.10 -13.15 29.66
CA MET A 1 -9.94 -12.07 30.19
C MET A 1 -10.48 -11.30 28.99
N LEU A 2 -11.74 -11.55 28.59
CA LEU A 2 -12.37 -10.93 27.42
C LEU A 2 -13.13 -9.69 27.91
N LEU A 3 -12.58 -8.50 27.63
CA LEU A 3 -13.20 -7.23 28.00
C LEU A 3 -14.51 -7.02 27.22
N LYS A 4 -15.62 -6.90 27.94
CA LYS A 4 -16.89 -6.42 27.39
C LYS A 4 -16.79 -4.91 27.19
N VAL A 5 -16.89 -4.48 25.94
CA VAL A 5 -17.03 -3.07 25.59
C VAL A 5 -18.51 -2.71 25.73
N SER A 6 -18.87 -1.91 26.71
CA SER A 6 -20.21 -1.34 26.85
C SER A 6 -20.22 0.03 26.17
N PHE A 7 -20.99 0.15 25.09
CA PHE A 7 -21.28 1.45 24.48
C PHE A 7 -22.53 2.07 25.12
N ALA A 8 -22.65 3.37 25.07
CA ALA A 8 -23.78 4.14 25.65
C ALA A 8 -25.18 3.70 25.17
N SER A 9 -25.28 2.84 24.15
CA SER A 9 -26.52 2.27 23.64
C SER A 9 -26.95 0.93 24.29
N GLY A 10 -26.30 0.50 25.39
CA GLY A 10 -26.68 -0.73 26.12
C GLY A 10 -26.43 -2.06 25.39
N LYS A 11 -25.90 -2.06 24.17
CA LYS A 11 -25.52 -3.28 23.45
C LYS A 11 -24.06 -3.62 23.69
N SER A 12 -23.80 -4.69 24.46
CA SER A 12 -22.46 -5.21 24.67
C SER A 12 -21.90 -5.79 23.36
N PHE A 13 -20.80 -5.21 22.88
CA PHE A 13 -20.05 -5.75 21.76
C PHE A 13 -19.14 -6.89 22.25
N THR A 14 -19.26 -8.07 21.66
CA THR A 14 -18.35 -9.20 21.92
C THR A 14 -17.49 -9.46 20.68
N PRO A 15 -16.22 -8.99 20.64
CA PRO A 15 -15.31 -9.22 19.50
C PRO A 15 -14.80 -10.66 19.40
N LYS A 16 -15.52 -11.63 19.99
CA LYS A 16 -15.04 -12.96 20.34
C LYS A 16 -14.56 -13.85 19.20
N LYS A 17 -15.11 -13.72 18.00
CA LYS A 17 -14.75 -14.65 16.90
C LYS A 17 -13.72 -14.08 15.93
N SER A 18 -13.72 -12.77 15.68
CA SER A 18 -12.82 -12.17 14.66
C SER A 18 -11.36 -12.16 15.10
N SER A 19 -11.06 -11.97 16.40
CA SER A 19 -9.69 -11.92 16.90
C SER A 19 -8.97 -13.26 16.77
N LEU A 20 -9.63 -14.38 17.05
CA LEU A 20 -9.06 -15.72 16.91
C LEU A 20 -8.73 -16.07 15.45
N PHE A 21 -9.55 -15.60 14.50
CA PHE A 21 -9.29 -15.82 13.08
C PHE A 21 -8.00 -15.20 12.58
N HIS A 22 -7.46 -14.16 13.27
CA HIS A 22 -6.21 -13.52 12.86
C HIS A 22 -4.98 -14.38 13.15
N PHE A 23 -5.03 -15.37 14.04
CA PHE A 23 -3.92 -16.31 14.28
C PHE A 23 -3.54 -17.14 13.04
N ARG A 24 -4.44 -17.34 12.09
CA ARG A 24 -4.14 -18.04 10.83
C ARG A 24 -3.03 -17.36 10.01
N TYR A 25 -2.88 -16.03 10.09
CA TYR A 25 -1.89 -15.32 9.30
C TYR A 25 -0.45 -15.52 9.77
N PRO A 26 -0.10 -15.44 11.07
CA PRO A 26 1.20 -15.88 11.55
C PRO A 26 1.51 -17.34 11.18
N ILE A 27 0.56 -18.25 11.30
CA ILE A 27 0.70 -19.64 10.87
C ILE A 27 1.01 -19.72 9.37
N PHE A 28 0.31 -18.93 8.55
CA PHE A 28 0.57 -18.84 7.11
C PHE A 28 1.99 -18.33 6.82
N ALA A 29 2.49 -17.31 7.52
CA ALA A 29 3.87 -16.82 7.34
C ALA A 29 4.90 -17.90 7.67
N VAL A 30 4.71 -18.64 8.78
CA VAL A 30 5.56 -19.76 9.17
C VAL A 30 5.48 -20.89 8.14
N SER A 31 4.29 -21.18 7.60
CA SER A 31 4.13 -22.18 6.53
C SER A 31 4.89 -21.77 5.26
N VAL A 32 4.86 -20.50 4.87
CA VAL A 32 5.64 -19.98 3.74
C VAL A 32 7.13 -20.17 3.98
N LEU A 33 7.64 -19.85 5.18
CA LEU A 33 9.03 -20.09 5.56
C LEU A 33 9.40 -21.57 5.39
N PHE A 34 8.61 -22.50 5.95
CA PHE A 34 8.89 -23.93 5.87
C PHE A 34 8.83 -24.45 4.43
N ILE A 35 7.86 -24.00 3.64
CA ILE A 35 7.74 -24.37 2.22
C ILE A 35 8.99 -23.92 1.46
N LEU A 36 9.43 -22.67 1.63
CA LEU A 36 10.62 -22.16 0.96
C LEU A 36 11.89 -22.89 1.40
N ASP A 37 12.03 -23.19 2.69
CA ASP A 37 13.21 -23.87 3.24
C ASP A 37 13.27 -25.35 2.81
N TYR A 38 12.15 -26.06 2.87
CA TYR A 38 12.07 -27.48 2.54
C TYR A 38 12.14 -27.75 1.03
N PHE A 39 11.44 -26.95 0.24
CA PHE A 39 11.33 -27.14 -1.20
C PHE A 39 12.30 -26.28 -2.02
N GLU A 40 13.24 -25.58 -1.37
CA GLU A 40 14.19 -24.68 -2.05
C GLU A 40 14.80 -25.31 -3.31
N LYS A 41 15.30 -26.54 -3.20
CA LYS A 41 15.91 -27.28 -4.32
C LYS A 41 14.91 -27.78 -5.36
N LYS A 42 13.65 -28.02 -4.98
CA LYS A 42 12.61 -28.59 -5.85
C LYS A 42 11.80 -27.50 -6.56
N ILE A 43 11.38 -26.46 -5.85
CA ILE A 43 10.52 -25.39 -6.40
C ILE A 43 11.29 -24.52 -7.37
N PHE A 44 12.55 -24.29 -7.11
CA PHE A 44 13.39 -23.36 -7.88
C PHE A 44 14.44 -24.09 -8.75
N ASN A 45 14.25 -25.39 -8.98
CA ASN A 45 15.18 -26.15 -9.79
C ASN A 45 15.02 -25.77 -11.27
N LYS A 46 16.13 -25.52 -11.95
CA LYS A 46 16.44 -25.25 -13.39
C LYS A 46 15.35 -24.68 -14.32
N ASN A 47 14.08 -24.93 -14.08
CA ASN A 47 12.96 -24.46 -14.89
C ASN A 47 12.27 -23.31 -14.14
N ASN A 48 12.46 -22.08 -14.62
CA ASN A 48 11.90 -20.84 -14.07
C ASN A 48 10.37 -20.72 -14.27
N TYR A 49 9.61 -21.85 -14.24
CA TYR A 49 8.17 -21.85 -14.52
C TYR A 49 7.38 -20.87 -13.65
N LEU A 50 7.70 -20.78 -12.36
CA LEU A 50 7.02 -19.85 -11.47
C LEU A 50 7.21 -18.39 -11.91
N LEU A 51 8.43 -18.04 -12.27
CA LEU A 51 8.74 -16.70 -12.79
C LEU A 51 8.01 -16.46 -14.12
N ILE A 52 8.02 -17.43 -15.03
CA ILE A 52 7.33 -17.35 -16.34
C ILE A 52 5.83 -17.12 -16.11
N ILE A 53 5.19 -17.89 -15.24
CA ILE A 53 3.75 -17.74 -14.93
C ILE A 53 3.46 -16.34 -14.39
N ILE A 54 4.24 -15.86 -13.40
CA ILE A 54 4.07 -14.52 -12.83
C ILE A 54 4.24 -13.45 -13.91
N PHE A 55 5.28 -13.54 -14.74
CA PHE A 55 5.50 -12.59 -15.84
C PHE A 55 4.36 -12.61 -16.84
N THR A 56 3.86 -13.79 -17.23
CA THR A 56 2.72 -13.91 -18.15
C THR A 56 1.47 -13.24 -17.62
N ILE A 57 1.14 -13.46 -16.34
CA ILE A 57 0.00 -12.81 -15.68
C ILE A 57 0.19 -11.29 -15.67
N ILE A 58 1.36 -10.81 -15.29
CA ILE A 58 1.66 -9.37 -15.24
C ILE A 58 1.61 -8.74 -16.63
N CYS A 59 2.17 -9.39 -17.66
CA CYS A 59 2.09 -8.91 -19.04
C CYS A 59 0.64 -8.85 -19.55
N PHE A 60 -0.19 -9.83 -19.21
CA PHE A 60 -1.62 -9.79 -19.50
C PHE A 60 -2.31 -8.58 -18.83
N LEU A 61 -2.03 -8.33 -17.55
CA LEU A 61 -2.55 -7.15 -16.86
C LEU A 61 -2.08 -5.83 -17.49
N PHE A 62 -0.85 -5.78 -18.00
CA PHE A 62 -0.36 -4.60 -18.71
C PHE A 62 -1.16 -4.35 -19.99
N LEU A 63 -1.31 -5.38 -20.82
CA LEU A 63 -2.07 -5.29 -22.07
C LEU A 63 -3.50 -4.84 -21.82
N ASP A 64 -4.20 -5.47 -20.89
CA ASP A 64 -5.58 -5.15 -20.55
C ASP A 64 -5.73 -3.73 -19.97
N ALA A 65 -4.79 -3.31 -19.11
CA ALA A 65 -4.75 -1.95 -18.57
C ALA A 65 -4.49 -0.89 -19.66
N PHE A 66 -3.61 -1.16 -20.62
CA PHE A 66 -3.38 -0.25 -21.77
C PHE A 66 -4.59 -0.19 -22.70
N ILE A 67 -5.26 -1.31 -22.96
CA ILE A 67 -6.50 -1.33 -23.73
C ILE A 67 -7.55 -0.45 -23.04
N GLN A 68 -7.75 -0.62 -21.73
CA GLN A 68 -8.67 0.20 -20.96
C GLN A 68 -8.29 1.69 -20.97
N TYR A 69 -6.98 2.00 -20.90
CA TYR A 69 -6.48 3.37 -20.93
C TYR A 69 -6.75 4.07 -22.28
N ILE A 70 -6.57 3.35 -23.39
CA ILE A 70 -6.68 3.90 -24.75
C ILE A 70 -8.15 3.95 -25.20
N PHE A 71 -8.91 2.87 -25.00
CA PHE A 71 -10.27 2.72 -25.55
C PHE A 71 -11.37 3.11 -24.55
N GLY A 72 -11.05 3.22 -23.26
CA GLY A 72 -12.01 3.56 -22.20
C GLY A 72 -12.67 2.35 -21.54
N GLU A 73 -12.52 1.15 -22.12
CA GLU A 73 -12.97 -0.13 -21.55
C GLU A 73 -11.93 -1.22 -21.81
N ASN A 74 -11.89 -2.19 -20.91
CA ASN A 74 -10.96 -3.32 -21.00
C ASN A 74 -11.52 -4.47 -21.83
N ILE A 75 -10.74 -5.56 -21.98
CA ILE A 75 -11.13 -6.77 -22.76
C ILE A 75 -12.45 -7.38 -22.24
N LEU A 76 -12.76 -7.24 -20.94
CA LEU A 76 -13.98 -7.76 -20.31
C LEU A 76 -15.16 -6.75 -20.33
N GLY A 77 -14.99 -5.57 -20.96
CA GLY A 77 -16.01 -4.52 -21.02
C GLY A 77 -16.12 -3.65 -19.77
N TYR A 78 -15.18 -3.73 -18.82
CA TYR A 78 -15.19 -2.82 -17.68
C TYR A 78 -14.72 -1.43 -18.09
N LYS A 79 -15.56 -0.42 -17.79
CA LYS A 79 -15.28 1.00 -18.10
C LYS A 79 -14.38 1.64 -17.02
N ILE A 80 -13.72 2.72 -17.41
CA ILE A 80 -12.95 3.57 -16.49
C ILE A 80 -13.90 4.18 -15.45
N LEU A 81 -13.59 4.01 -14.16
CA LEU A 81 -14.36 4.56 -13.05
C LEU A 81 -13.52 5.62 -12.30
N ASN A 82 -14.08 6.81 -12.11
CA ASN A 82 -13.42 7.89 -11.36
C ASN A 82 -11.98 8.22 -11.83
N ASN A 83 -11.72 8.19 -13.13
CA ASN A 83 -10.38 8.32 -13.72
C ASN A 83 -9.38 7.28 -13.17
N ARG A 84 -9.85 6.06 -12.90
CA ARG A 84 -9.02 4.93 -12.46
C ARG A 84 -9.19 3.75 -13.38
N ILE A 85 -8.08 3.13 -13.69
CA ILE A 85 -7.99 1.91 -14.48
C ILE A 85 -7.94 0.74 -13.52
N SER A 86 -8.84 -0.21 -13.71
CA SER A 86 -8.97 -1.39 -12.86
C SER A 86 -8.53 -2.68 -13.55
N SER A 87 -8.41 -2.67 -14.89
CA SER A 87 -8.16 -3.87 -15.67
C SER A 87 -9.17 -4.97 -15.32
N VAL A 88 -8.75 -6.22 -15.18
CA VAL A 88 -9.62 -7.36 -14.85
C VAL A 88 -10.30 -7.29 -13.47
N PHE A 89 -9.90 -6.35 -12.61
CA PHE A 89 -10.49 -6.22 -11.26
C PHE A 89 -11.88 -5.54 -11.26
N GLY A 90 -12.34 -5.03 -12.40
CA GLY A 90 -13.69 -4.50 -12.58
C GLY A 90 -13.99 -3.31 -11.66
N SER A 91 -15.00 -3.42 -10.81
CA SER A 91 -15.37 -2.38 -9.84
C SER A 91 -14.38 -2.21 -8.69
N GLU A 92 -13.53 -3.21 -8.45
CA GLU A 92 -12.47 -3.15 -7.46
C GLU A 92 -11.26 -2.39 -8.01
N LEU A 93 -11.11 -1.15 -7.61
CA LEU A 93 -10.07 -0.25 -8.09
C LEU A 93 -8.73 -0.51 -7.39
N ILE A 94 -8.16 -1.72 -7.56
CA ILE A 94 -6.98 -2.22 -6.83
C ILE A 94 -5.79 -2.58 -7.72
N LEU A 95 -5.82 -2.29 -9.01
CA LEU A 95 -4.76 -2.65 -9.97
C LEU A 95 -3.39 -2.15 -9.52
N GLY A 96 -3.29 -0.87 -9.17
CA GLY A 96 -2.02 -0.26 -8.74
C GLY A 96 -1.51 -0.87 -7.43
N SER A 97 -2.39 -1.12 -6.46
CA SER A 97 -2.01 -1.73 -5.18
C SER A 97 -1.62 -3.19 -5.33
N PHE A 98 -2.25 -3.93 -6.24
CA PHE A 98 -1.85 -5.30 -6.58
C PHE A 98 -0.45 -5.32 -7.19
N LEU A 99 -0.21 -4.51 -8.22
CA LEU A 99 1.09 -4.42 -8.87
C LEU A 99 2.18 -3.94 -7.89
N PHE A 100 1.92 -2.90 -7.10
CA PHE A 100 2.88 -2.46 -6.09
C PHE A 100 3.32 -3.61 -5.16
N LYS A 101 2.38 -4.45 -4.70
CA LYS A 101 2.70 -5.58 -3.82
C LYS A 101 3.41 -6.73 -4.53
N MET A 102 3.21 -6.91 -5.83
CA MET A 102 3.95 -7.92 -6.60
C MET A 102 5.38 -7.49 -6.91
N LEU A 103 5.68 -6.18 -6.96
CA LEU A 103 7.00 -5.67 -7.35
C LEU A 103 8.16 -6.17 -6.47
N PRO A 104 8.09 -6.16 -5.12
CA PRO A 104 9.15 -6.73 -4.28
C PRO A 104 9.35 -8.23 -4.51
N ILE A 105 8.27 -8.98 -4.77
CA ILE A 105 8.31 -10.41 -5.01
C ILE A 105 9.03 -10.72 -6.33
N ILE A 106 8.70 -9.98 -7.39
CA ILE A 106 9.33 -10.13 -8.71
C ILE A 106 10.83 -9.82 -8.62
N LEU A 107 11.19 -8.71 -7.97
CA LEU A 107 12.58 -8.36 -7.76
C LEU A 107 13.32 -9.42 -6.93
N TRP A 108 12.70 -9.92 -5.86
CA TRP A 108 13.24 -11.01 -5.06
C TRP A 108 13.48 -12.26 -5.90
N LEU A 109 12.51 -12.68 -6.73
CA LEU A 109 12.64 -13.83 -7.62
C LEU A 109 13.77 -13.67 -8.64
N ILE A 110 13.95 -12.48 -9.23
CA ILE A 110 15.04 -12.20 -10.18
C ILE A 110 16.40 -12.46 -9.54
N PHE A 111 16.59 -12.01 -8.29
CA PHE A 111 17.84 -12.25 -7.57
C PHE A 111 17.96 -13.67 -7.07
N TYR A 112 16.86 -14.25 -6.57
CA TYR A 112 16.83 -15.61 -6.03
C TYR A 112 17.16 -16.65 -7.10
N LEU A 113 16.60 -16.50 -8.31
CA LEU A 113 16.85 -17.37 -9.46
C LEU A 113 18.13 -17.02 -10.23
N GLU A 114 18.91 -16.07 -9.72
CA GLU A 114 20.20 -15.65 -10.32
C GLU A 114 20.07 -15.25 -11.80
N ILE A 115 18.97 -14.61 -12.17
CA ILE A 115 18.79 -14.11 -13.54
C ILE A 115 19.95 -13.18 -13.89
N ASN A 116 20.61 -13.45 -15.03
CA ASN A 116 21.72 -12.63 -15.48
C ASN A 116 21.23 -11.23 -15.89
N ILE A 117 21.33 -10.29 -14.94
CA ILE A 117 20.82 -8.92 -15.07
C ILE A 117 21.53 -8.19 -16.24
N ASN A 118 22.83 -8.41 -16.43
CA ASN A 118 23.56 -7.75 -17.51
C ASN A 118 23.14 -8.26 -18.90
N LYS A 119 22.98 -9.57 -19.07
CA LYS A 119 22.51 -10.17 -20.31
C LYS A 119 21.08 -9.75 -20.65
N ASN A 120 20.22 -9.63 -19.64
CA ASN A 120 18.79 -9.32 -19.82
C ASN A 120 18.45 -7.84 -19.56
N LYS A 121 19.45 -6.96 -19.54
CA LYS A 121 19.31 -5.55 -19.16
C LYS A 121 18.18 -4.83 -19.90
N ASN A 122 18.13 -4.94 -21.22
CA ASN A 122 17.15 -4.24 -22.06
C ASN A 122 15.72 -4.76 -21.80
N TYR A 123 15.56 -6.08 -21.68
CA TYR A 123 14.26 -6.69 -21.35
C TYR A 123 13.76 -6.24 -19.96
N LEU A 124 14.66 -6.16 -18.98
CA LEU A 124 14.32 -5.68 -17.64
C LEU A 124 13.97 -4.19 -17.63
N ILE A 125 14.67 -3.36 -18.40
CA ILE A 125 14.33 -1.93 -18.55
C ILE A 125 12.92 -1.78 -19.13
N ILE A 126 12.61 -2.47 -20.24
CA ILE A 126 11.29 -2.42 -20.87
C ILE A 126 10.22 -2.90 -19.88
N PHE A 127 10.44 -4.04 -19.24
CA PHE A 127 9.50 -4.63 -18.28
C PHE A 127 9.19 -3.69 -17.12
N PHE A 128 10.23 -3.14 -16.44
CA PHE A 128 10.00 -2.24 -15.31
C PHE A 128 9.45 -0.87 -15.74
N SER A 129 9.78 -0.39 -16.93
CA SER A 129 9.17 0.83 -17.46
C SER A 129 7.67 0.66 -17.66
N LEU A 130 7.23 -0.42 -18.31
CA LEU A 130 5.82 -0.74 -18.46
C LEU A 130 5.14 -0.95 -17.10
N TYR A 131 5.83 -1.61 -16.17
CA TYR A 131 5.33 -1.83 -14.81
C TYR A 131 5.00 -0.51 -14.10
N PHE A 132 5.93 0.43 -14.13
CA PHE A 132 5.76 1.72 -13.47
C PHE A 132 4.71 2.59 -14.17
N ILE A 133 4.66 2.53 -15.51
CA ILE A 133 3.63 3.20 -16.30
C ILE A 133 2.24 2.67 -15.95
N VAL A 134 2.06 1.34 -15.81
CA VAL A 134 0.76 0.78 -15.46
C VAL A 134 0.33 1.15 -14.04
N ILE A 135 1.25 1.20 -13.06
CA ILE A 135 0.93 1.74 -11.73
C ILE A 135 0.51 3.21 -11.83
N TYR A 136 1.16 4.03 -12.64
CA TYR A 136 0.79 5.43 -12.85
C TYR A 136 -0.60 5.55 -13.51
N ILE A 137 -0.86 4.87 -14.63
CA ILE A 137 -2.15 4.97 -15.34
C ILE A 137 -3.31 4.39 -14.52
N SER A 138 -3.05 3.50 -13.53
CA SER A 138 -4.08 3.03 -12.61
C SER A 138 -4.75 4.16 -11.82
N GLY A 139 -4.10 5.32 -11.72
CA GLY A 139 -4.61 6.49 -10.98
C GLY A 139 -4.64 6.29 -9.46
N GLU A 140 -3.99 5.27 -8.92
CA GLU A 140 -3.94 5.00 -7.47
C GLU A 140 -2.81 5.79 -6.80
N ARG A 141 -3.15 6.93 -6.15
CA ARG A 141 -2.19 7.81 -5.48
C ARG A 141 -1.28 7.09 -4.49
N THR A 142 -1.88 6.31 -3.60
CA THR A 142 -1.14 5.60 -2.55
C THR A 142 -0.15 4.61 -3.12
N SER A 143 -0.57 3.80 -4.11
CA SER A 143 0.28 2.81 -4.75
C SER A 143 1.44 3.45 -5.50
N PHE A 144 1.18 4.58 -6.16
CA PHE A 144 2.22 5.35 -6.84
C PHE A 144 3.25 5.92 -5.86
N VAL A 145 2.82 6.49 -4.74
CA VAL A 145 3.72 7.01 -3.69
C VAL A 145 4.53 5.88 -3.06
N LEU A 146 3.88 4.77 -2.67
CA LEU A 146 4.57 3.63 -2.05
C LEU A 146 5.57 2.96 -3.02
N MET A 147 5.24 2.87 -4.31
CA MET A 147 6.17 2.41 -5.34
C MET A 147 7.42 3.28 -5.38
N ASN A 148 7.28 4.61 -5.38
CA ASN A 148 8.42 5.52 -5.41
C ASN A 148 9.28 5.42 -4.14
N ILE A 149 8.68 5.30 -2.95
CA ILE A 149 9.40 5.07 -1.69
C ILE A 149 10.17 3.75 -1.76
N PHE A 150 9.54 2.68 -2.23
CA PHE A 150 10.17 1.37 -2.40
C PHE A 150 11.36 1.44 -3.36
N LEU A 151 11.17 2.04 -4.55
CA LEU A 151 12.22 2.18 -5.55
C LEU A 151 13.38 3.04 -5.05
N PHE A 152 13.09 4.13 -4.36
CA PHE A 152 14.11 4.96 -3.73
C PHE A 152 14.99 4.14 -2.77
N MET A 153 14.39 3.38 -1.87
CA MET A 153 15.13 2.52 -0.94
C MET A 153 15.91 1.42 -1.68
N VAL A 154 15.31 0.76 -2.68
CA VAL A 154 16.00 -0.28 -3.46
C VAL A 154 17.19 0.31 -4.23
N VAL A 155 17.03 1.48 -4.83
CA VAL A 155 18.13 2.20 -5.53
C VAL A 155 19.26 2.56 -4.57
N LEU A 156 18.97 2.89 -3.31
CA LEU A 156 20.01 3.16 -2.31
C LEU A 156 20.76 1.90 -1.89
N PHE A 157 20.07 0.82 -1.61
CA PHE A 157 20.64 -0.37 -0.96
C PHE A 157 21.04 -1.50 -1.92
N VAL A 158 20.42 -1.61 -3.12
CA VAL A 158 20.65 -2.72 -4.06
C VAL A 158 21.33 -2.24 -5.33
N VAL A 159 22.66 -2.11 -5.27
CA VAL A 159 23.49 -1.51 -6.34
C VAL A 159 23.32 -2.22 -7.70
N LYS A 160 23.21 -3.57 -7.69
CA LYS A 160 23.21 -4.39 -8.91
C LYS A 160 22.11 -4.06 -9.91
N ILE A 161 20.92 -3.61 -9.43
CA ILE A 161 19.76 -3.28 -10.31
C ILE A 161 19.53 -1.77 -10.46
N ARG A 162 20.28 -0.95 -9.73
CA ARG A 162 20.12 0.51 -9.65
C ARG A 162 19.99 1.19 -11.02
N LYS A 163 20.91 0.91 -11.94
CA LYS A 163 20.92 1.53 -13.28
C LYS A 163 19.64 1.21 -14.08
N ILE A 164 19.16 -0.03 -14.00
CA ILE A 164 17.93 -0.46 -14.69
C ILE A 164 16.73 0.30 -14.14
N LEU A 165 16.58 0.36 -12.80
CA LEU A 165 15.45 1.05 -12.17
C LEU A 165 15.48 2.56 -12.44
N LEU A 166 16.66 3.19 -12.42
CA LEU A 166 16.78 4.61 -12.74
C LEU A 166 16.39 4.90 -14.20
N ILE A 167 16.86 4.11 -15.16
CA ILE A 167 16.46 4.26 -16.57
C ILE A 167 14.95 4.04 -16.72
N SER A 168 14.38 3.05 -16.04
CA SER A 168 12.94 2.79 -16.08
C SER A 168 12.12 3.94 -15.46
N LEU A 169 12.64 4.59 -14.42
CA LEU A 169 12.03 5.78 -13.84
C LEU A 169 12.11 7.00 -14.77
N THR A 170 13.23 7.19 -15.47
CA THR A 170 13.31 8.28 -16.48
C THR A 170 12.32 8.06 -17.62
N LEU A 171 12.13 6.83 -18.08
CA LEU A 171 11.12 6.49 -19.08
C LEU A 171 9.69 6.72 -18.57
N LEU A 172 9.41 6.45 -17.30
CA LEU A 172 8.13 6.80 -16.67
C LEU A 172 7.91 8.32 -16.70
N VAL A 173 8.92 9.13 -16.31
CA VAL A 173 8.82 10.59 -16.32
C VAL A 173 8.55 11.12 -17.72
N LEU A 174 9.24 10.59 -18.75
CA LEU A 174 8.99 10.93 -20.15
C LEU A 174 7.57 10.56 -20.57
N PHE A 175 7.07 9.39 -20.20
CA PHE A 175 5.70 8.98 -20.48
C PHE A 175 4.69 9.93 -19.81
N ILE A 176 4.90 10.33 -18.55
CA ILE A 176 4.05 11.30 -17.86
C ILE A 176 4.03 12.63 -18.62
N ALA A 177 5.20 13.14 -19.00
CA ALA A 177 5.28 14.41 -19.75
C ALA A 177 4.53 14.33 -21.10
N LEU A 178 4.73 13.25 -21.87
CA LEU A 178 4.02 13.04 -23.13
C LEU A 178 2.51 12.87 -22.93
N SER A 179 2.07 12.14 -21.92
CA SER A 179 0.64 11.94 -21.64
C SER A 179 -0.08 13.24 -21.29
N VAL A 180 0.62 14.19 -20.67
CA VAL A 180 0.07 15.51 -20.34
C VAL A 180 0.05 16.42 -21.57
N LEU A 181 1.11 16.44 -22.39
CA LEU A 181 1.21 17.28 -23.56
C LEU A 181 0.20 16.90 -24.65
N GLU A 182 0.05 15.61 -24.91
CA GLU A 182 -0.80 15.09 -25.99
C GLU A 182 -2.23 14.76 -25.53
N ASN A 183 -2.57 14.95 -24.25
CA ASN A 183 -3.83 14.48 -23.65
C ASN A 183 -4.16 13.01 -24.02
N PHE A 184 -3.13 12.17 -24.03
CA PHE A 184 -3.22 10.80 -24.47
C PHE A 184 -3.95 9.94 -23.45
N GLY A 185 -4.94 9.15 -23.92
CA GLY A 185 -5.72 8.24 -23.11
C GLY A 185 -7.10 8.78 -22.67
N LYS A 186 -7.98 7.87 -22.23
CA LYS A 186 -9.34 8.17 -21.78
C LYS A 186 -9.44 8.45 -20.27
N SER A 187 -8.34 8.37 -19.53
CA SER A 187 -8.25 8.79 -18.12
C SER A 187 -7.15 9.82 -17.95
N ASP A 188 -7.28 10.63 -16.91
CA ASP A 188 -6.29 11.65 -16.55
C ASP A 188 -5.66 11.31 -15.18
N PRO A 189 -4.66 10.41 -15.16
CA PRO A 189 -3.96 10.06 -13.94
C PRO A 189 -3.11 11.21 -13.40
N PHE A 190 -2.60 12.12 -14.24
CA PHE A 190 -1.81 13.26 -13.80
C PHE A 190 -2.65 14.20 -12.91
N ASN A 191 -3.82 14.60 -13.39
CA ASN A 191 -4.74 15.42 -12.61
C ASN A 191 -5.10 14.71 -11.29
N ARG A 192 -5.40 13.40 -11.36
CA ARG A 192 -5.78 12.65 -10.18
C ARG A 192 -4.66 12.53 -9.15
N ILE A 193 -3.44 12.18 -9.57
CA ILE A 193 -2.31 11.90 -8.66
C ILE A 193 -1.68 13.20 -8.16
N PHE A 194 -1.42 14.17 -9.05
CA PHE A 194 -0.67 15.37 -8.72
C PHE A 194 -1.58 16.57 -8.44
N VAL A 195 -2.41 17.00 -9.42
CA VAL A 195 -3.19 18.23 -9.31
C VAL A 195 -4.20 18.18 -8.17
N LYS A 196 -5.02 17.11 -8.11
CA LYS A 196 -6.00 16.96 -7.02
C LYS A 196 -5.34 16.81 -5.65
N THR A 197 -4.16 16.18 -5.57
CA THR A 197 -3.41 16.07 -4.32
C THR A 197 -2.84 17.42 -3.90
N PHE A 198 -2.26 18.17 -4.83
CA PHE A 198 -1.76 19.52 -4.58
C PHE A 198 -2.89 20.45 -4.12
N ASN A 199 -4.02 20.47 -4.86
CA ASN A 199 -5.18 21.28 -4.50
C ASN A 199 -5.77 20.89 -3.13
N GLN A 200 -5.70 19.63 -2.77
CA GLN A 200 -6.14 19.14 -1.46
C GLN A 200 -5.24 19.66 -0.33
N ILE A 201 -3.92 19.67 -0.55
CA ILE A 201 -2.94 20.19 0.44
C ILE A 201 -3.05 21.71 0.57
N THR A 202 -3.28 22.42 -0.54
CA THR A 202 -3.33 23.89 -0.56
C THR A 202 -4.70 24.48 -0.23
N ASN A 203 -5.71 23.66 0.06
CA ASN A 203 -7.09 24.07 0.35
C ASN A 203 -7.79 24.89 -0.73
N ASN A 204 -7.25 24.94 -1.94
CA ASN A 204 -7.85 25.72 -3.04
C ASN A 204 -9.21 25.18 -3.50
N THR A 205 -9.58 23.94 -3.12
CA THR A 205 -10.85 23.29 -3.49
C THR A 205 -12.03 23.69 -2.61
N ILE A 206 -11.77 24.17 -1.39
CA ILE A 206 -12.85 24.51 -0.44
C ILE A 206 -13.49 25.87 -0.78
N LEU A 207 -12.73 26.74 -1.39
CA LEU A 207 -13.19 28.11 -1.73
C LEU A 207 -14.18 28.15 -2.90
N ASN A 208 -14.15 27.19 -3.81
CA ASN A 208 -14.98 27.24 -5.03
C ASN A 208 -16.37 26.58 -4.88
N ASN A 209 -16.62 25.77 -3.84
CA ASN A 209 -17.84 24.96 -3.74
C ASN A 209 -18.81 25.35 -2.61
N LYS A 210 -18.52 26.34 -1.81
CA LYS A 210 -19.42 26.78 -0.71
C LYS A 210 -19.33 28.27 -0.50
N ILE A 211 -20.01 29.09 -1.22
CA ILE A 211 -20.34 30.40 -0.65
C ILE A 211 -21.50 31.04 -1.43
N ASN A 212 -22.70 30.75 -0.94
CA ASN A 212 -23.78 31.72 -0.84
C ASN A 212 -23.93 32.15 0.64
N LEU A 213 -22.85 32.54 1.29
CA LEU A 213 -22.85 33.09 2.65
C LEU A 213 -22.58 34.59 2.58
N SER A 214 -23.15 35.33 3.53
CA SER A 214 -22.96 36.78 3.65
C SER A 214 -21.47 37.17 3.69
N ASN A 215 -21.13 38.32 3.14
CA ASN A 215 -19.74 38.76 2.95
C ASN A 215 -18.88 38.82 4.24
N GLU A 216 -19.48 39.08 5.39
CA GLU A 216 -18.77 39.18 6.67
C GLU A 216 -18.43 37.84 7.33
N GLU A 217 -19.33 36.85 7.26
CA GLU A 217 -19.05 35.48 7.72
C GLU A 217 -18.02 34.80 6.82
N SER A 218 -18.07 35.08 5.52
CA SER A 218 -17.09 34.62 4.54
C SER A 218 -15.66 35.09 4.83
N ALA A 219 -15.48 36.30 5.34
CA ALA A 219 -14.16 36.84 5.67
C ALA A 219 -13.53 36.18 6.91
N LYS A 220 -14.33 35.98 7.97
CA LYS A 220 -13.87 35.27 9.21
C LYS A 220 -13.58 33.81 8.98
N ILE A 221 -14.36 33.13 8.14
CA ILE A 221 -14.13 31.73 7.74
C ILE A 221 -12.86 31.63 6.89
N LYS A 222 -12.62 32.56 5.95
CA LYS A 222 -11.41 32.63 5.14
C LYS A 222 -10.14 32.82 5.95
N GLU A 223 -10.19 33.63 7.01
CA GLU A 223 -9.05 33.88 7.89
C GLU A 223 -8.71 32.64 8.76
N ASN A 224 -9.72 31.93 9.27
CA ASN A 224 -9.54 30.67 10.00
C ASN A 224 -9.10 29.49 9.13
N ILE A 225 -9.55 29.43 7.88
CA ILE A 225 -9.17 28.36 6.93
C ILE A 225 -7.74 28.59 6.41
N LYS A 226 -7.27 29.84 6.29
CA LYS A 226 -5.91 30.18 5.81
C LYS A 226 -4.80 29.69 6.74
N LYS A 227 -5.12 29.28 7.98
CA LYS A 227 -4.14 28.82 8.99
C LYS A 227 -3.93 27.32 9.06
N ASN A 228 -4.75 26.49 8.41
CA ASN A 228 -4.65 25.03 8.56
C ASN A 228 -4.30 24.36 7.24
N ILE A 229 -3.04 23.96 7.08
CA ILE A 229 -2.61 23.05 6.01
C ILE A 229 -3.27 21.69 6.26
N GLN A 230 -4.25 21.30 5.43
CA GLN A 230 -4.86 19.97 5.48
C GLN A 230 -4.07 19.01 4.60
N ILE A 231 -3.28 18.15 5.22
CA ILE A 231 -2.53 17.10 4.51
C ILE A 231 -3.47 15.99 4.01
N PHE A 232 -4.58 15.76 4.70
CA PHE A 232 -5.57 14.72 4.38
C PHE A 232 -6.92 15.33 3.99
N SER A 233 -7.74 14.60 3.23
CA SER A 233 -9.10 15.05 2.89
C SER A 233 -9.97 15.20 4.14
N THR A 234 -11.04 16.00 4.03
CA THR A 234 -12.04 16.18 5.10
C THR A 234 -12.58 14.85 5.61
N ASP A 235 -12.84 13.90 4.69
CA ASP A 235 -13.33 12.56 5.03
C ASP A 235 -12.30 11.78 5.88
N HIS A 236 -11.02 11.80 5.47
CA HIS A 236 -9.95 11.16 6.24
C HIS A 236 -9.78 11.81 7.62
N MET A 237 -9.85 13.15 7.71
CA MET A 237 -9.77 13.84 9.00
C MET A 237 -10.93 13.46 9.93
N GLY A 238 -12.16 13.35 9.39
CA GLY A 238 -13.31 12.85 10.16
C GLY A 238 -13.07 11.43 10.70
N HIS A 239 -12.53 10.53 9.88
CA HIS A 239 -12.19 9.17 10.30
C HIS A 239 -11.08 9.14 11.37
N TYR A 240 -10.07 10.02 11.26
CA TYR A 240 -8.99 10.11 12.25
C TYR A 240 -9.48 10.65 13.60
N THR A 241 -10.33 11.67 13.57
CA THR A 241 -10.96 12.21 14.79
C THR A 241 -11.79 11.14 15.50
N LEU A 242 -12.58 10.38 14.74
CA LEU A 242 -13.39 9.30 15.29
C LEU A 242 -12.54 8.16 15.87
N ALA A 243 -11.48 7.77 15.18
CA ALA A 243 -10.54 6.76 15.65
C ALA A 243 -9.79 7.21 16.92
N HIS A 244 -9.45 8.50 17.01
CA HIS A 244 -8.84 9.08 18.20
C HIS A 244 -9.81 9.05 19.39
N LYS A 245 -11.10 9.43 19.21
CA LYS A 245 -12.12 9.29 20.26
C LYS A 245 -12.25 7.82 20.71
N LEU A 246 -12.22 6.87 19.77
CA LEU A 246 -12.25 5.44 20.10
C LEU A 246 -11.04 4.99 20.92
N PHE A 247 -9.84 5.48 20.57
CA PHE A 247 -8.62 5.21 21.33
C PHE A 247 -8.70 5.75 22.76
N LEU A 248 -9.19 6.98 22.96
CA LEU A 248 -9.33 7.58 24.29
C LEU A 248 -10.27 6.77 25.19
N ASN A 249 -11.30 6.13 24.62
CA ASN A 249 -12.21 5.27 25.36
C ASN A 249 -11.55 3.95 25.81
N GLN A 250 -10.55 3.45 25.09
CA GLN A 250 -9.89 2.16 25.36
C GLN A 250 -8.39 2.21 25.01
N PRO A 251 -7.58 2.98 25.77
CA PRO A 251 -6.22 3.31 25.35
C PRO A 251 -5.23 2.12 25.43
N ILE A 252 -5.44 1.16 26.34
CA ILE A 252 -4.45 0.08 26.57
C ILE A 252 -4.57 -1.03 25.52
N PHE A 253 -5.74 -1.61 25.35
CA PHE A 253 -6.00 -2.77 24.48
C PHE A 253 -6.77 -2.44 23.22
N GLY A 254 -7.25 -1.21 23.06
CA GLY A 254 -8.09 -0.80 21.96
C GLY A 254 -9.46 -1.47 21.92
N ALA A 255 -10.25 -1.14 20.91
CA ALA A 255 -11.63 -1.62 20.76
C ALA A 255 -11.73 -3.04 20.13
N GLY A 256 -10.61 -3.67 19.83
CA GLY A 256 -10.54 -4.93 19.09
C GLY A 256 -10.62 -4.76 17.57
N PRO A 257 -10.20 -5.78 16.79
CA PRO A 257 -10.32 -5.78 15.33
C PRO A 257 -11.74 -5.51 14.88
N MET A 258 -11.91 -4.62 13.90
CA MET A 258 -13.20 -4.09 13.42
C MET A 258 -13.92 -3.16 14.42
N GLY A 259 -13.34 -2.83 15.57
CA GLY A 259 -13.93 -1.95 16.57
C GLY A 259 -14.32 -0.58 16.01
N PHE A 260 -13.47 0.00 15.13
CA PHE A 260 -13.76 1.25 14.45
C PHE A 260 -15.07 1.20 13.64
N ARG A 261 -15.30 0.13 12.87
CA ARG A 261 -16.52 -0.04 12.06
C ARG A 261 -17.79 0.00 12.91
N TYR A 262 -17.76 -0.67 14.06
CA TYR A 262 -18.92 -0.72 14.95
C TYR A 262 -19.15 0.60 15.66
N TYR A 263 -18.08 1.22 16.14
CA TYR A 263 -18.13 2.54 16.77
C TYR A 263 -18.63 3.61 15.80
N CYS A 264 -18.10 3.64 14.58
CA CYS A 264 -18.56 4.55 13.54
C CYS A 264 -20.06 4.42 13.26
N ARG A 265 -20.60 3.20 13.20
CA ARG A 265 -22.02 2.96 12.98
C ARG A 265 -22.89 3.39 14.18
N SER A 266 -22.37 3.26 15.40
CA SER A 266 -23.12 3.66 16.61
C SER A 266 -23.20 5.19 16.75
N VAL A 267 -22.17 5.91 16.32
CA VAL A 267 -22.07 7.39 16.40
C VAL A 267 -22.66 8.07 15.15
N LYS A 268 -23.09 7.33 14.13
CA LYS A 268 -23.63 7.87 12.87
C LYS A 268 -24.83 8.82 13.07
N TYR A 269 -25.49 8.77 14.20
CA TYR A 269 -26.65 9.63 14.53
C TYR A 269 -26.22 10.98 15.14
N ASP A 270 -24.96 11.14 15.57
CA ASP A 270 -24.42 12.44 15.96
C ASP A 270 -23.87 13.14 14.73
N SER A 271 -24.54 14.19 14.31
CA SER A 271 -24.44 14.92 13.04
C SER A 271 -23.07 15.55 12.70
N GLU A 272 -22.05 15.37 13.53
CA GLU A 272 -20.72 15.98 13.33
C GLU A 272 -19.74 15.14 12.52
N VAL A 273 -20.01 13.86 12.29
CA VAL A 273 -19.10 12.95 11.60
C VAL A 273 -19.68 12.55 10.25
N GLY A 274 -19.03 12.99 9.20
CA GLY A 274 -19.36 12.67 7.81
C GLY A 274 -19.55 11.18 7.51
N ILE A 275 -19.33 10.74 6.29
CA ILE A 275 -19.55 9.36 5.82
C ILE A 275 -18.79 8.34 6.68
N CYS A 276 -19.51 7.41 7.31
CA CYS A 276 -18.92 6.34 8.10
C CYS A 276 -18.21 5.31 7.20
N SER A 277 -16.98 4.94 7.56
CA SER A 277 -16.16 3.96 6.86
C SER A 277 -16.00 2.65 7.65
N THR A 278 -15.43 1.65 7.01
CA THR A 278 -15.12 0.36 7.61
C THR A 278 -13.83 0.37 8.43
N HIS A 279 -12.98 1.38 8.25
CA HIS A 279 -11.67 1.55 8.90
C HIS A 279 -11.19 3.00 8.73
N PRO A 280 -10.24 3.49 9.51
CA PRO A 280 -9.81 4.91 9.47
C PRO A 280 -8.89 5.28 8.29
N HIS A 281 -8.62 4.37 7.36
CA HIS A 281 -7.75 4.58 6.19
C HIS A 281 -6.30 4.95 6.50
N ASN A 282 -5.78 4.57 7.67
CA ASN A 282 -4.38 4.69 8.04
C ASN A 282 -4.02 3.58 9.04
N TYR A 283 -2.94 2.83 8.78
CA TYR A 283 -2.55 1.69 9.63
C TYR A 283 -2.20 2.09 11.05
N LEU A 284 -1.43 3.17 11.21
CA LEU A 284 -1.02 3.62 12.53
C LEU A 284 -2.21 4.00 13.40
N ILE A 285 -3.13 4.78 12.84
CA ILE A 285 -4.34 5.24 13.53
C ILE A 285 -5.28 4.07 13.80
N GLN A 286 -5.39 3.12 12.85
CA GLN A 286 -6.21 1.93 13.04
C GLN A 286 -5.67 1.03 14.15
N ILE A 287 -4.36 0.74 14.13
CA ILE A 287 -3.72 -0.08 15.15
C ILE A 287 -3.89 0.58 16.53
N LEU A 288 -3.65 1.88 16.62
CA LEU A 288 -3.81 2.61 17.88
C LEU A 288 -5.24 2.53 18.40
N SER A 289 -6.26 2.72 17.58
CA SER A 289 -7.67 2.69 18.00
C SER A 289 -8.23 1.28 18.24
N GLU A 290 -7.78 0.29 17.48
CA GLU A 290 -8.33 -1.09 17.55
C GLU A 290 -7.51 -2.04 18.42
N THR A 291 -6.20 -1.76 18.66
CA THR A 291 -5.32 -2.60 19.49
C THR A 291 -4.66 -1.86 20.64
N GLY A 292 -4.94 -0.56 20.76
CA GLY A 292 -4.42 0.29 21.83
C GLY A 292 -2.92 0.54 21.74
N ILE A 293 -2.38 1.09 22.82
CA ILE A 293 -0.95 1.41 22.93
C ILE A 293 -0.07 0.15 22.85
N LEU A 294 -0.55 -1.00 23.34
CA LEU A 294 0.20 -2.24 23.27
C LEU A 294 0.41 -2.69 21.83
N GLY A 295 -0.64 -2.74 21.02
CA GLY A 295 -0.51 -3.10 19.60
C GLY A 295 0.31 -2.07 18.82
N PHE A 296 0.19 -0.78 19.17
CA PHE A 296 1.01 0.28 18.60
C PHE A 296 2.51 0.07 18.87
N ILE A 297 2.89 -0.25 20.12
CA ILE A 297 4.29 -0.53 20.50
C ILE A 297 4.82 -1.72 19.69
N PHE A 298 4.06 -2.82 19.57
CA PHE A 298 4.45 -3.96 18.75
C PHE A 298 4.64 -3.61 17.28
N TYR A 299 3.72 -2.86 16.70
CA TYR A 299 3.81 -2.42 15.30
C TYR A 299 5.03 -1.54 15.06
N PHE A 300 5.24 -0.54 15.91
CA PHE A 300 6.35 0.40 15.78
C PHE A 300 7.71 -0.27 16.01
N SER A 301 7.80 -1.17 17.02
CA SER A 301 9.00 -1.98 17.26
C SER A 301 9.34 -2.86 16.07
N GLY A 302 8.32 -3.45 15.42
CA GLY A 302 8.49 -4.24 14.20
C GLY A 302 9.07 -3.42 13.05
N LEU A 303 8.56 -2.21 12.82
CA LEU A 303 9.09 -1.29 11.81
C LEU A 303 10.54 -0.87 12.12
N LEU A 304 10.83 -0.54 13.37
CA LEU A 304 12.18 -0.17 13.80
C LEU A 304 13.15 -1.35 13.63
N PHE A 305 12.72 -2.56 14.01
CA PHE A 305 13.50 -3.77 13.80
C PHE A 305 13.83 -4.00 12.32
N LEU A 306 12.88 -3.80 11.40
CA LEU A 306 13.12 -3.91 9.97
C LEU A 306 14.18 -2.89 9.51
N ILE A 307 14.08 -1.64 9.93
CA ILE A 307 15.07 -0.60 9.60
C ILE A 307 16.46 -1.00 10.08
N ILE A 308 16.59 -1.39 11.36
CA ILE A 308 17.87 -1.84 11.95
C ILE A 308 18.45 -3.01 11.14
N LYS A 309 17.63 -3.99 10.74
CA LYS A 309 18.08 -5.15 9.98
C LYS A 309 18.45 -4.81 8.54
N ILE A 310 17.76 -3.89 7.89
CA ILE A 310 18.14 -3.38 6.57
C ILE A 310 19.52 -2.72 6.65
N LEU A 311 19.74 -1.84 7.62
CA LEU A 311 21.02 -1.15 7.81
C LEU A 311 22.15 -2.13 8.18
N SER A 312 21.90 -3.08 9.08
CA SER A 312 22.91 -4.06 9.50
C SER A 312 23.27 -5.07 8.41
N CYS A 313 22.37 -5.32 7.45
CA CYS A 313 22.65 -6.23 6.33
C CYS A 313 23.77 -5.72 5.43
N THR A 314 23.94 -4.42 5.28
CA THR A 314 24.98 -3.82 4.40
C THR A 314 26.40 -4.22 4.83
N ASN A 315 26.62 -4.40 6.13
CA ASN A 315 27.93 -4.70 6.73
C ASN A 315 28.17 -6.22 6.91
N ARG A 316 27.26 -7.09 6.44
CA ARG A 316 27.43 -8.54 6.58
C ARG A 316 28.28 -9.11 5.45
N ASP A 317 29.15 -10.06 5.81
CA ASP A 317 29.93 -10.84 4.85
C ASP A 317 29.17 -12.12 4.47
N LYS A 318 28.25 -11.99 3.53
CA LYS A 318 27.40 -13.06 3.00
C LYS A 318 27.32 -12.94 1.47
N LEU A 319 26.83 -13.99 0.81
CA LEU A 319 26.64 -13.99 -0.65
C LEU A 319 25.81 -12.80 -1.10
N LEU A 320 26.24 -12.11 -2.14
CA LEU A 320 25.56 -10.92 -2.67
C LEU A 320 24.11 -11.20 -3.06
N LYS A 321 23.81 -12.43 -3.53
CA LYS A 321 22.47 -12.93 -3.81
C LYS A 321 21.59 -12.83 -2.57
N ASP A 322 21.99 -13.45 -1.47
CA ASP A 322 21.19 -13.53 -0.24
C ASP A 322 20.99 -12.16 0.39
N LYS A 323 22.03 -11.29 0.37
CA LYS A 323 21.92 -9.89 0.79
C LYS A 323 20.89 -9.12 -0.02
N ASN A 324 20.91 -9.22 -1.34
CA ASN A 324 19.97 -8.52 -2.21
C ASN A 324 18.55 -9.04 -2.03
N CYS A 325 18.36 -10.36 -1.93
CA CYS A 325 17.08 -10.99 -1.64
C CYS A 325 16.50 -10.48 -0.32
N PHE A 326 17.32 -10.47 0.73
CA PHE A 326 16.91 -9.98 2.05
C PHE A 326 16.55 -8.48 2.02
N LEU A 327 17.38 -7.63 1.42
CA LEU A 327 17.14 -6.20 1.33
C LEU A 327 15.83 -5.89 0.59
N ILE A 328 15.60 -6.51 -0.57
CA ILE A 328 14.41 -6.28 -1.39
C ILE A 328 13.14 -6.63 -0.63
N ILE A 329 13.09 -7.82 -0.01
CA ILE A 329 11.87 -8.25 0.69
C ILE A 329 11.65 -7.48 1.99
N SER A 330 12.74 -7.10 2.70
CA SER A 330 12.66 -6.29 3.91
C SER A 330 12.15 -4.89 3.62
N ILE A 331 12.66 -4.26 2.56
CA ILE A 331 12.17 -2.96 2.07
C ILE A 331 10.70 -3.09 1.62
N GLY A 332 10.35 -4.15 0.89
CA GLY A 332 8.97 -4.41 0.47
C GLY A 332 8.01 -4.55 1.65
N LEU A 333 8.39 -5.31 2.68
CA LEU A 333 7.61 -5.46 3.90
C LEU A 333 7.48 -4.13 4.65
N PHE A 334 8.59 -3.39 4.82
CA PHE A 334 8.59 -2.08 5.47
C PHE A 334 7.64 -1.09 4.77
N VAL A 335 7.74 -0.99 3.43
CA VAL A 335 6.92 -0.05 2.66
C VAL A 335 5.45 -0.50 2.58
N SER A 336 5.17 -1.81 2.58
CA SER A 336 3.80 -2.33 2.66
C SER A 336 3.11 -1.99 3.98
N LEU A 337 3.89 -1.83 5.05
CA LEU A 337 3.44 -1.44 6.39
C LEU A 337 3.65 0.05 6.68
N PHE A 338 3.97 0.88 5.68
CA PHE A 338 4.35 2.27 5.88
C PHE A 338 3.22 3.09 6.53
N PRO A 339 3.47 3.76 7.68
CA PRO A 339 2.40 4.33 8.50
C PRO A 339 1.88 5.68 8.05
N LEU A 340 2.64 6.43 7.21
CA LEU A 340 2.38 7.84 6.93
C LEU A 340 1.49 8.09 5.70
N VAL A 341 1.04 7.05 5.01
CA VAL A 341 0.15 7.18 3.85
C VAL A 341 -1.22 6.58 4.13
N PRO A 342 -2.26 7.05 3.44
CA PRO A 342 -3.56 6.40 3.49
C PRO A 342 -3.44 4.93 3.10
N SER A 343 -4.07 4.05 3.85
CA SER A 343 -3.98 2.60 3.67
C SER A 343 -5.35 1.93 3.70
N GLY A 344 -5.44 0.70 3.21
CA GLY A 344 -6.60 -0.14 3.40
C GLY A 344 -6.74 -0.60 4.85
N ASN A 345 -7.73 -1.45 5.11
CA ASN A 345 -7.94 -2.00 6.45
C ASN A 345 -6.84 -3.01 6.81
N PHE A 346 -6.08 -2.74 7.88
CA PHE A 346 -4.99 -3.61 8.36
C PHE A 346 -5.47 -5.05 8.64
N PHE A 347 -6.66 -5.19 9.16
CA PHE A 347 -7.29 -6.48 9.48
C PHE A 347 -8.12 -7.07 8.33
N ASN A 348 -8.00 -6.52 7.11
CA ASN A 348 -8.61 -7.09 5.92
C ASN A 348 -7.88 -8.38 5.52
N ASN A 349 -8.65 -9.39 5.11
CA ASN A 349 -8.13 -10.69 4.73
C ASN A 349 -7.06 -10.61 3.62
N TRP A 350 -7.35 -9.88 2.54
CA TRP A 350 -6.44 -9.72 1.41
C TRP A 350 -5.12 -9.04 1.81
N LEU A 351 -5.20 -7.93 2.54
CA LEU A 351 -4.01 -7.20 2.98
C LEU A 351 -3.18 -8.01 3.99
N SER A 352 -3.86 -8.74 4.90
CA SER A 352 -3.18 -9.62 5.85
C SER A 352 -2.45 -10.75 5.14
N ILE A 353 -3.08 -11.44 4.18
CA ILE A 353 -2.42 -12.50 3.40
C ILE A 353 -1.14 -11.95 2.73
N ASN A 354 -1.21 -10.80 2.07
CA ASN A 354 -0.03 -10.21 1.43
C ASN A 354 1.09 -9.87 2.43
N ASN A 355 0.75 -9.21 3.53
CA ASN A 355 1.74 -8.79 4.53
C ASN A 355 2.40 -10.00 5.20
N TYR A 356 1.62 -11.04 5.52
CA TYR A 356 2.16 -12.26 6.13
C TYR A 356 2.88 -13.17 5.13
N TYR A 357 2.54 -13.10 3.83
CA TYR A 357 3.35 -13.70 2.78
C TYR A 357 4.74 -13.04 2.72
N PHE A 358 4.79 -11.72 2.69
CA PHE A 358 6.07 -10.99 2.78
C PHE A 358 6.85 -11.35 4.04
N LEU A 359 6.17 -11.46 5.18
CA LEU A 359 6.81 -11.87 6.43
C LEU A 359 7.42 -13.27 6.31
N GLY A 360 6.74 -14.23 5.70
CA GLY A 360 7.27 -15.58 5.49
C GLY A 360 8.53 -15.59 4.61
N VAL A 361 8.50 -14.86 3.48
CA VAL A 361 9.66 -14.71 2.59
C VAL A 361 10.80 -13.93 3.28
N TYR A 362 10.47 -12.92 4.11
CA TYR A 362 11.43 -12.19 4.93
C TYR A 362 12.14 -13.12 5.93
N LEU A 363 11.39 -13.94 6.67
CA LEU A 363 11.95 -14.89 7.63
C LEU A 363 12.89 -15.88 6.95
N TYR A 364 12.52 -16.39 5.78
CA TYR A 364 13.38 -17.23 4.97
C TYR A 364 14.69 -16.51 4.57
N SER A 365 14.58 -15.31 4.02
CA SER A 365 15.75 -14.53 3.60
C SER A 365 16.61 -14.08 4.80
N TYR A 366 15.97 -13.79 5.94
CA TYR A 366 16.64 -13.48 7.20
C TYR A 366 17.54 -14.64 7.66
N LYS A 367 16.99 -15.86 7.65
CA LYS A 367 17.75 -17.08 7.98
C LYS A 367 19.02 -17.23 7.13
N LYS A 368 18.94 -16.90 5.81
CA LYS A 368 20.12 -16.99 4.91
C LYS A 368 21.21 -15.95 5.22
N VAL A 369 20.86 -14.80 5.74
CA VAL A 369 21.80 -13.70 5.98
C VAL A 369 22.30 -13.65 7.41
N PHE A 370 21.48 -13.99 8.40
CA PHE A 370 21.80 -13.77 9.81
C PHE A 370 22.10 -15.06 10.59
N ASN A 371 21.75 -16.24 10.06
CA ASN A 371 22.14 -17.53 10.56
C ASN A 371 23.18 -18.17 9.62
#